data_a35c9b6367a07cf1978a6aab13e894ce
#
_entry.id   a35c9b6367a07cf1978a6aab13e894ce
#
_cell.length_a   1.000
_cell.length_b   1.000
_cell.length_c   1.000
_cell.angle_alpha   90.00
_cell.angle_beta   90.00
_cell.angle_gamma   90.00
#
_symmetry.space_group_name_H-M   'P 1'
#
loop_
_entity.id
_entity.type
_entity.pdbx_description
1 polymer ?
#
loop_
_entity_poly.entity_id
_entity_poly.type
_entity_poly.pdbx_seq_one_letter_code
_entity_poly.pdbx_strand_id
1 'polypeptide(L)'
;KDVRVNAEEAMLLGEGRGFEIAQGRLGPGRIHHCMRTIGVAEEALEKMCKRLQSRVAFGKTIAEHSIWEQRIARARIDIEMTRLLCLKAADMMDKVGNKSAAAEIAMIKVQAPNMALRIIDDAIQAHGGGGVSDDYGLANAYAHQ
;
A
#
# COMPACT_ATOMS: atom_id res chain seq x y z
N LYS A 1 2.34 -34.88 14.17
CA LYS A 1 1.75 -35.07 15.48
C LYS A 1 2.81 -35.73 16.36
N ASP A 2 3.03 -35.25 17.58
CA ASP A 2 4.00 -35.79 18.55
C ASP A 2 5.48 -35.74 18.14
N VAL A 3 5.87 -34.70 17.36
CA VAL A 3 7.26 -34.44 17.04
C VAL A 3 7.97 -33.88 18.28
N ARG A 4 9.00 -34.58 18.74
CA ARG A 4 9.84 -34.12 19.84
C ARG A 4 11.04 -33.37 19.30
N VAL A 5 11.32 -32.20 19.89
CA VAL A 5 12.48 -31.35 19.56
C VAL A 5 13.23 -31.01 20.85
N ASN A 6 14.52 -30.73 20.73
CA ASN A 6 15.30 -30.23 21.86
C ASN A 6 14.81 -28.82 22.21
N ALA A 7 14.38 -28.61 23.47
CA ALA A 7 13.84 -27.31 23.91
C ALA A 7 14.87 -26.17 23.80
N GLU A 8 16.14 -26.44 24.11
CA GLU A 8 17.21 -25.43 24.04
C GLU A 8 17.49 -24.96 22.61
N GLU A 9 17.40 -25.86 21.62
CA GLU A 9 17.62 -25.57 20.22
C GLU A 9 16.39 -24.98 19.52
N ALA A 10 15.18 -25.42 19.94
CA ALA A 10 13.94 -25.04 19.29
C ALA A 10 13.31 -23.76 19.86
N MET A 11 13.71 -23.36 21.06
CA MET A 11 13.16 -22.18 21.73
C MET A 11 13.92 -20.91 21.33
N LEU A 12 13.23 -19.99 20.64
CA LEU A 12 13.78 -18.69 20.31
C LEU A 12 13.68 -17.74 21.52
N LEU A 13 14.77 -17.18 21.96
CA LEU A 13 14.90 -16.18 23.04
C LEU A 13 14.43 -16.63 24.44
N GLY A 14 13.76 -17.75 24.59
CA GLY A 14 13.21 -18.24 25.85
C GLY A 14 11.70 -18.03 26.04
N GLU A 15 11.16 -18.56 27.12
CA GLU A 15 9.72 -18.54 27.42
C GLU A 15 9.20 -17.11 27.62
N GLY A 16 7.96 -16.86 27.18
CA GLY A 16 7.27 -15.58 27.35
C GLY A 16 7.69 -14.48 26.39
N ARG A 17 8.71 -14.66 25.53
CA ARG A 17 9.26 -13.63 24.64
C ARG A 17 8.68 -13.63 23.22
N GLY A 18 7.56 -14.32 22.99
CA GLY A 18 6.93 -14.42 21.66
C GLY A 18 6.53 -13.07 21.06
N PHE A 19 6.08 -12.11 21.87
CA PHE A 19 5.75 -10.75 21.38
C PHE A 19 6.98 -10.01 20.85
N GLU A 20 8.11 -10.11 21.54
CA GLU A 20 9.40 -9.51 21.11
C GLU A 20 9.86 -10.11 19.77
N ILE A 21 9.78 -11.44 19.63
CA ILE A 21 10.10 -12.14 18.39
C ILE A 21 9.20 -11.62 17.24
N ALA A 22 7.89 -11.52 17.49
CA ALA A 22 6.94 -10.99 16.51
C ALA A 22 7.27 -9.55 16.09
N GLN A 23 7.59 -8.68 17.02
CA GLN A 23 7.95 -7.28 16.70
C GLN A 23 9.26 -7.17 15.90
N GLY A 24 10.25 -8.01 16.19
CA GLY A 24 11.49 -8.10 15.40
C GLY A 24 11.22 -8.45 13.93
N ARG A 25 10.26 -9.33 13.67
CA ARG A 25 9.85 -9.75 12.32
C ARG A 25 8.94 -8.73 11.62
N LEU A 26 8.04 -8.08 12.37
CA LEU A 26 7.02 -7.19 11.82
C LEU A 26 7.56 -5.84 11.34
N GLY A 27 8.66 -5.34 11.89
CA GLY A 27 9.28 -4.08 11.46
C GLY A 27 9.60 -4.10 9.96
N PRO A 28 10.50 -4.99 9.48
CA PRO A 28 10.78 -5.17 8.06
C PRO A 28 9.54 -5.49 7.23
N GLY A 29 8.65 -6.34 7.77
CA GLY A 29 7.39 -6.71 7.13
C GLY A 29 6.49 -5.51 6.84
N ARG A 30 6.43 -4.51 7.73
CA ARG A 30 5.64 -3.28 7.53
C ARG A 30 6.18 -2.45 6.36
N ILE A 31 7.50 -2.30 6.23
CA ILE A 31 8.13 -1.60 5.10
C ILE A 31 7.76 -2.29 3.78
N HIS A 32 7.93 -3.62 3.73
CA HIS A 32 7.60 -4.42 2.56
C HIS A 32 6.12 -4.28 2.17
N HIS A 33 5.19 -4.36 3.13
CA HIS A 33 3.77 -4.16 2.85
C HIS A 33 3.47 -2.76 2.32
N CYS A 34 4.06 -1.72 2.89
CA CYS A 34 3.85 -0.35 2.40
C CYS A 34 4.35 -0.16 0.96
N MET A 35 5.49 -0.76 0.59
CA MET A 35 5.98 -0.71 -0.78
C MET A 35 5.05 -1.45 -1.76
N ARG A 36 4.50 -2.59 -1.37
CA ARG A 36 3.47 -3.30 -2.16
C ARG A 36 2.21 -2.46 -2.32
N THR A 37 1.75 -1.81 -1.26
CA THR A 37 0.59 -0.90 -1.29
C THR A 37 0.81 0.26 -2.26
N ILE A 38 2.02 0.80 -2.33
CA ILE A 38 2.40 1.81 -3.35
C ILE A 38 2.24 1.23 -4.77
N GLY A 39 2.67 -0.02 -4.99
CA GLY A 39 2.49 -0.69 -6.28
C GLY A 39 1.02 -0.86 -6.68
N VAL A 40 0.15 -1.18 -5.73
CA VAL A 40 -1.31 -1.25 -5.97
C VAL A 40 -1.88 0.13 -6.33
N ALA A 41 -1.42 1.19 -5.68
CA ALA A 41 -1.84 2.56 -6.00
C ALA A 41 -1.39 2.98 -7.41
N GLU A 42 -0.18 2.61 -7.83
CA GLU A 42 0.32 2.83 -9.21
C GLU A 42 -0.57 2.13 -10.25
N GLU A 43 -0.89 0.86 -10.01
CA GLU A 43 -1.76 0.10 -10.90
C GLU A 43 -3.18 0.73 -10.99
N ALA A 44 -3.73 1.16 -9.87
CA ALA A 44 -5.03 1.82 -9.84
C ALA A 44 -5.01 3.16 -10.60
N LEU A 45 -3.96 3.96 -10.45
CA LEU A 45 -3.76 5.20 -11.19
C LEU A 45 -3.65 4.94 -12.70
N GLU A 46 -2.91 3.92 -13.11
CA GLU A 46 -2.79 3.54 -14.52
C GLU A 46 -4.14 3.10 -15.11
N LYS A 47 -4.90 2.26 -14.39
CA LYS A 47 -6.26 1.86 -14.79
C LYS A 47 -7.18 3.08 -14.92
N MET A 48 -7.13 4.00 -13.96
CA MET A 48 -7.88 5.25 -13.99
C MET A 48 -7.56 6.06 -15.25
N CYS A 49 -6.29 6.30 -15.54
CA CYS A 49 -5.86 7.07 -16.72
C CYS A 49 -6.33 6.42 -18.04
N LYS A 50 -6.18 5.11 -18.17
CA LYS A 50 -6.66 4.34 -19.34
C LYS A 50 -8.18 4.48 -19.52
N ARG A 51 -8.92 4.37 -18.42
CA ARG A 51 -10.40 4.50 -18.45
C ARG A 51 -10.83 5.90 -18.86
N LEU A 52 -10.23 6.93 -18.29
CA LEU A 52 -10.56 8.32 -18.55
C LEU A 52 -10.37 8.71 -20.03
N GLN A 53 -9.33 8.16 -20.68
CA GLN A 53 -9.03 8.40 -22.08
C GLN A 53 -9.92 7.61 -23.04
N SER A 54 -10.33 6.40 -22.66
CA SER A 54 -11.06 5.49 -23.54
C SER A 54 -12.59 5.63 -23.49
N ARG A 55 -13.14 6.07 -22.35
CA ARG A 55 -14.58 6.17 -22.16
C ARG A 55 -15.12 7.53 -22.60
N VAL A 56 -16.07 7.49 -23.53
CA VAL A 56 -16.86 8.67 -23.92
C VAL A 56 -18.18 8.69 -23.17
N ALA A 57 -18.51 9.81 -22.55
CA ALA A 57 -19.80 10.08 -21.91
C ALA A 57 -20.16 11.55 -22.07
N PHE A 58 -21.44 11.83 -22.30
CA PHE A 58 -21.92 13.21 -22.53
C PHE A 58 -21.20 13.94 -23.66
N GLY A 59 -20.89 13.22 -24.74
CA GLY A 59 -20.31 13.76 -25.98
C GLY A 59 -18.79 14.01 -25.98
N LYS A 60 -18.07 13.69 -24.89
CA LYS A 60 -16.61 13.84 -24.79
C LYS A 60 -15.98 12.74 -23.94
N THR A 61 -14.66 12.59 -23.96
CA THR A 61 -13.96 11.65 -23.09
C THR A 61 -14.14 12.04 -21.62
N ILE A 62 -14.12 11.06 -20.72
CA ILE A 62 -14.22 11.37 -19.28
C ILE A 62 -13.05 12.26 -18.84
N ALA A 63 -11.88 12.10 -19.43
CA ALA A 63 -10.70 12.94 -19.16
C ALA A 63 -10.97 14.44 -19.34
N GLU A 64 -11.85 14.82 -20.27
CA GLU A 64 -12.19 16.23 -20.57
C GLU A 64 -13.19 16.84 -19.55
N HIS A 65 -13.63 16.07 -18.57
CA HIS A 65 -14.43 16.57 -17.46
C HIS A 65 -13.51 17.02 -16.31
N SER A 66 -13.54 18.28 -16.00
CA SER A 66 -12.54 19.12 -15.32
C SER A 66 -11.86 18.64 -14.02
N ILE A 67 -12.41 17.67 -13.30
CA ILE A 67 -11.86 17.27 -11.99
C ILE A 67 -10.72 16.23 -12.10
N TRP A 68 -10.63 15.51 -13.21
CA TRP A 68 -9.75 14.33 -13.32
C TRP A 68 -8.27 14.69 -13.39
N GLU A 69 -7.90 15.75 -14.07
CA GLU A 69 -6.52 16.22 -14.14
C GLU A 69 -5.97 16.51 -12.73
N GLN A 70 -6.77 17.18 -11.90
CA GLN A 70 -6.40 17.49 -10.53
C GLN A 70 -6.24 16.21 -9.68
N ARG A 71 -7.14 15.24 -9.84
CA ARG A 71 -7.07 13.96 -9.12
C ARG A 71 -5.83 13.16 -9.53
N ILE A 72 -5.52 13.09 -10.83
CA ILE A 72 -4.32 12.42 -11.35
C ILE A 72 -3.05 13.09 -10.80
N ALA A 73 -2.96 14.42 -10.86
CA ALA A 73 -1.81 15.17 -10.36
C ALA A 73 -1.60 14.93 -8.87
N ARG A 74 -2.69 14.96 -8.08
CA ARG A 74 -2.63 14.68 -6.65
C ARG A 74 -2.23 13.25 -6.34
N ALA A 75 -2.78 12.27 -7.05
CA ALA A 75 -2.40 10.87 -6.91
C ALA A 75 -0.91 10.66 -7.16
N ARG A 76 -0.35 11.26 -8.21
CA ARG A 76 1.09 11.17 -8.52
C ARG A 76 1.94 11.77 -7.40
N ILE A 77 1.59 12.97 -6.92
CA ILE A 77 2.29 13.61 -5.81
C ILE A 77 2.26 12.73 -4.55
N ASP A 78 1.09 12.22 -4.19
CA ASP A 78 0.90 11.41 -2.99
C ASP A 78 1.67 10.08 -3.06
N ILE A 79 1.74 9.44 -4.23
CA ILE A 79 2.54 8.24 -4.47
C ILE A 79 4.03 8.54 -4.26
N GLU A 80 4.55 9.60 -4.88
CA GLU A 80 5.97 9.96 -4.76
C GLU A 80 6.35 10.33 -3.32
N MET A 81 5.54 11.11 -2.63
CA MET A 81 5.76 11.44 -1.22
C MET A 81 5.78 10.19 -0.35
N THR A 82 4.82 9.27 -0.56
CA THR A 82 4.73 8.03 0.21
C THR A 82 5.91 7.10 -0.09
N ARG A 83 6.34 7.03 -1.36
CA ARG A 83 7.52 6.25 -1.76
C ARG A 83 8.79 6.75 -1.09
N LEU A 84 9.02 8.07 -1.10
CA LEU A 84 10.18 8.68 -0.45
C LEU A 84 10.18 8.43 1.06
N LEU A 85 9.01 8.51 1.70
CA LEU A 85 8.87 8.18 3.12
C LEU A 85 9.17 6.71 3.41
N CYS A 86 8.73 5.81 2.52
CA CYS A 86 9.00 4.38 2.63
C CYS A 86 10.49 4.07 2.45
N LEU A 87 11.16 4.70 1.48
CA LEU A 87 12.59 4.58 1.27
C LEU A 87 13.39 5.14 2.46
N LYS A 88 12.94 6.26 3.03
CA LYS A 88 13.54 6.79 4.27
C LYS A 88 13.43 5.79 5.42
N ALA A 89 12.29 5.14 5.60
CA ALA A 89 12.12 4.13 6.65
C ALA A 89 13.06 2.93 6.44
N ALA A 90 13.25 2.49 5.18
CA ALA A 90 14.18 1.43 4.84
C ALA A 90 15.63 1.84 5.11
N ASP A 91 16.05 3.02 4.67
CA ASP A 91 17.39 3.56 4.91
C ASP A 91 17.70 3.71 6.42
N MET A 92 16.73 4.20 7.19
CA MET A 92 16.86 4.28 8.64
C MET A 92 17.00 2.90 9.28
N MET A 93 16.23 1.92 8.81
CA MET A 93 16.33 0.56 9.32
C MET A 93 17.72 -0.05 9.03
N ASP A 94 18.27 0.18 7.84
CA ASP A 94 19.60 -0.31 7.46
C ASP A 94 20.71 0.36 8.28
N LYS A 95 20.60 1.65 8.57
CA LYS A 95 21.63 2.42 9.28
C LYS A 95 21.61 2.26 10.80
N VAL A 96 20.42 2.25 11.41
CA VAL A 96 20.27 2.31 12.88
C VAL A 96 19.43 1.17 13.46
N GLY A 97 18.93 0.27 12.63
CA GLY A 97 18.18 -0.91 13.02
C GLY A 97 16.69 -0.66 13.26
N ASN A 98 15.94 -1.76 13.31
CA ASN A 98 14.48 -1.78 13.38
C ASN A 98 13.90 -0.99 14.59
N LYS A 99 14.51 -1.11 15.75
CA LYS A 99 14.02 -0.46 16.98
C LYS A 99 14.12 1.07 16.90
N SER A 100 15.21 1.57 16.35
CA SER A 100 15.46 3.01 16.21
C SER A 100 14.65 3.63 15.06
N ALA A 101 14.32 2.85 14.02
CA ALA A 101 13.48 3.27 12.90
C ALA A 101 11.98 3.15 13.17
N ALA A 102 11.55 2.87 14.39
CA ALA A 102 10.16 2.59 14.74
C ALA A 102 9.19 3.73 14.35
N ALA A 103 9.63 5.00 14.47
CA ALA A 103 8.81 6.16 14.11
C ALA A 103 8.55 6.22 12.61
N GLU A 104 9.56 6.05 11.77
CA GLU A 104 9.45 6.04 10.32
C GLU A 104 8.57 4.87 9.85
N ILE A 105 8.75 3.69 10.45
CA ILE A 105 7.94 2.50 10.17
C ILE A 105 6.46 2.73 10.54
N ALA A 106 6.19 3.41 11.65
CA ALA A 106 4.82 3.76 12.04
C ALA A 106 4.20 4.77 11.07
N MET A 107 4.94 5.81 10.66
CA MET A 107 4.47 6.83 9.71
C MET A 107 4.06 6.22 8.37
N ILE A 108 4.90 5.35 7.78
CA ILE A 108 4.56 4.73 6.50
C ILE A 108 3.36 3.80 6.60
N LYS A 109 3.19 3.12 7.74
CA LYS A 109 2.06 2.20 7.96
C LYS A 109 0.72 2.93 8.07
N VAL A 110 0.73 4.21 8.44
CA VAL A 110 -0.44 5.09 8.40
C VAL A 110 -0.62 5.68 7.00
N GLN A 111 0.44 6.21 6.41
CA GLN A 111 0.36 6.98 5.16
C GLN A 111 0.05 6.10 3.95
N ALA A 112 0.72 4.97 3.78
CA ALA A 112 0.61 4.16 2.56
C ALA A 112 -0.80 3.62 2.30
N PRO A 113 -1.50 2.97 3.27
CA PRO A 113 -2.86 2.50 3.03
C PRO A 113 -3.85 3.65 2.81
N ASN A 114 -3.75 4.75 3.55
CA ASN A 114 -4.63 5.91 3.36
C ASN A 114 -4.46 6.53 1.96
N MET A 115 -3.23 6.65 1.47
CA MET A 115 -2.93 7.10 0.11
C MET A 115 -3.53 6.16 -0.94
N ALA A 116 -3.30 4.85 -0.79
CA ALA A 116 -3.77 3.86 -1.75
C ALA A 116 -5.30 3.81 -1.82
N LEU A 117 -5.99 3.82 -0.68
CA LEU A 117 -7.47 3.82 -0.64
C LEU A 117 -8.05 5.02 -1.40
N ARG A 118 -7.50 6.22 -1.25
CA ARG A 118 -7.97 7.41 -1.99
C ARG A 118 -7.80 7.25 -3.50
N ILE A 119 -6.65 6.72 -3.94
CA ILE A 119 -6.37 6.55 -5.37
C ILE A 119 -7.23 5.43 -5.96
N ILE A 120 -7.44 4.33 -5.23
CA ILE A 120 -8.31 3.23 -5.67
C ILE A 120 -9.76 3.71 -5.74
N ASP A 121 -10.23 4.51 -4.77
CA ASP A 121 -11.58 5.10 -4.80
C ASP A 121 -11.75 6.00 -6.04
N ASP A 122 -10.81 6.89 -6.31
CA ASP A 122 -10.84 7.71 -7.53
C ASP A 122 -10.86 6.86 -8.81
N ALA A 123 -10.12 5.76 -8.84
CA ALA A 123 -10.15 4.82 -9.96
C ALA A 123 -11.50 4.12 -10.09
N ILE A 124 -12.13 3.71 -8.99
CA ILE A 124 -13.49 3.15 -8.96
C ILE A 124 -14.48 4.17 -9.53
N GLN A 125 -14.41 5.43 -9.08
CA GLN A 125 -15.28 6.51 -9.59
C GLN A 125 -15.12 6.70 -11.10
N ALA A 126 -13.89 6.67 -11.63
CA ALA A 126 -13.61 6.78 -13.06
C ALA A 126 -14.23 5.63 -13.88
N HIS A 127 -14.36 4.45 -13.29
CA HIS A 127 -14.98 3.28 -13.93
C HIS A 127 -16.50 3.26 -13.79
N GLY A 128 -17.09 4.07 -12.88
CA GLY A 128 -18.50 4.05 -12.57
C GLY A 128 -18.94 2.69 -12.01
N GLY A 129 -20.12 2.19 -12.41
CA GLY A 129 -20.61 0.88 -11.96
C GLY A 129 -19.65 -0.28 -12.22
N GLY A 130 -18.83 -0.22 -13.28
CA GLY A 130 -17.79 -1.23 -13.55
C GLY A 130 -16.69 -1.27 -12.49
N GLY A 131 -16.42 -0.14 -11.81
CA GLY A 131 -15.38 -0.05 -10.78
C GLY A 131 -15.67 -0.89 -9.53
N VAL A 132 -16.92 -1.22 -9.26
CA VAL A 132 -17.35 -2.07 -8.16
C VAL A 132 -17.62 -3.53 -8.59
N SER A 133 -17.43 -3.84 -9.88
CA SER A 133 -17.48 -5.20 -10.39
C SER A 133 -16.10 -5.89 -10.27
N ASP A 134 -16.09 -7.20 -10.50
CA ASP A 134 -14.83 -7.98 -10.50
C ASP A 134 -14.00 -7.77 -11.77
N ASP A 135 -14.56 -7.13 -12.83
CA ASP A 135 -13.91 -7.00 -14.14
C ASP A 135 -12.58 -6.22 -14.10
N TYR A 136 -12.46 -5.25 -13.20
CA TYR A 136 -11.28 -4.39 -13.08
C TYR A 136 -10.43 -4.67 -11.85
N GLY A 137 -10.93 -5.48 -10.90
CA GLY A 137 -10.26 -5.83 -9.66
C GLY A 137 -10.07 -4.67 -8.67
N LEU A 138 -10.71 -3.50 -8.92
CA LEU A 138 -10.54 -2.29 -8.09
C LEU A 138 -11.25 -2.43 -6.74
N ALA A 139 -12.47 -2.99 -6.71
CA ALA A 139 -13.21 -3.23 -5.48
C ALA A 139 -12.46 -4.20 -4.56
N ASN A 140 -11.88 -5.26 -5.13
CA ASN A 140 -11.04 -6.21 -4.40
C ASN A 140 -9.77 -5.55 -3.87
N ALA A 141 -9.09 -4.75 -4.69
CA ALA A 141 -7.92 -3.97 -4.26
C ALA A 141 -8.26 -3.04 -3.09
N TYR A 142 -9.40 -2.35 -3.12
CA TYR A 142 -9.88 -1.48 -2.05
C TYR A 142 -10.09 -2.25 -0.74
N ALA A 143 -10.72 -3.41 -0.80
CA ALA A 143 -11.04 -4.23 0.37
C ALA A 143 -9.80 -4.82 1.06
N HIS A 144 -8.66 -4.90 0.37
CA HIS A 144 -7.43 -5.53 0.88
C HIS A 144 -6.37 -4.55 1.38
N GLN A 145 -6.60 -3.22 1.33
CA GLN A 145 -5.69 -2.21 1.89
C GLN A 145 -6.07 -1.83 3.31
#